data_f1d977c9f26f919b61381a04a056e865
#
_entry.id   f1d977c9f26f919b61381a04a056e865
#
_cell.length_a   1.000
_cell.length_b   1.000
_cell.length_c   1.000
_cell.angle_alpha   90.00
_cell.angle_beta   90.00
_cell.angle_gamma   90.00
#
_symmetry.space_group_name_H-M   'P 1'
#
loop_
_entity.id
_entity.type
_entity.pdbx_description
1 polymer ?
#
loop_
_entity_poly.entity_id
_entity_poly.type
_entity_poly.pdbx_seq_one_letter_code
_entity_poly.pdbx_strand_id
1 'polypeptide(L)'
;SQTMRVHIREGKGGKDRMVPLPQRTLKALRTHWLTHKHPCYLFPGLGTCHDTPMDRGGIQKTMKLVLKECGIKKHASPHSLRHCFATHLLEQGVDLRSLQSLLGHASLNTTARYTRMTQIKQRDAAMAINQLTDDLDLTWSIK
;
A
#
# COMPACT_ATOMS: atom_id res chain seq x y z
N SER A 1 12.91 -6.15 15.76
CA SER A 1 13.00 -7.10 14.64
C SER A 1 14.11 -6.65 13.70
N GLN A 2 15.12 -7.48 13.50
CA GLN A 2 16.24 -7.18 12.60
C GLN A 2 15.81 -7.11 11.13
N THR A 3 14.68 -7.70 10.76
CA THR A 3 14.23 -7.82 9.36
C THR A 3 13.35 -6.68 8.88
N MET A 4 12.91 -5.77 9.74
CA MET A 4 12.02 -4.65 9.39
C MET A 4 10.84 -5.07 8.49
N ARG A 5 10.16 -6.15 8.87
CA ARG A 5 9.00 -6.72 8.16
C ARG A 5 7.89 -7.07 9.13
N VAL A 6 6.66 -6.99 8.66
CA VAL A 6 5.45 -7.46 9.34
C VAL A 6 5.02 -8.76 8.68
N HIS A 7 4.83 -9.80 9.47
CA HIS A 7 4.26 -11.07 9.02
C HIS A 7 2.74 -10.99 9.11
N ILE A 8 2.08 -11.03 7.97
CA ILE A 8 0.62 -11.13 7.89
C ILE A 8 0.28 -12.60 7.74
N ARG A 9 -0.31 -13.17 8.78
CA ARG A 9 -0.76 -14.56 8.83
C ARG A 9 -2.20 -14.64 8.33
N GLU A 10 -2.54 -15.74 7.68
CA GLU A 10 -3.90 -16.03 7.21
C GLU A 10 -4.56 -14.86 6.46
N GLY A 11 -3.79 -14.20 5.60
CA GLY A 11 -4.28 -13.10 4.78
C GLY A 11 -5.39 -13.54 3.83
N LYS A 12 -5.80 -12.68 2.90
CA LYS A 12 -6.84 -13.01 1.91
C LYS A 12 -6.49 -14.28 1.15
N GLY A 13 -7.35 -15.29 1.24
CA GLY A 13 -7.14 -16.63 0.66
C GLY A 13 -6.24 -17.55 1.51
N GLY A 14 -6.13 -17.30 2.83
CA GLY A 14 -5.36 -18.14 3.76
C GLY A 14 -3.84 -18.10 3.55
N LYS A 15 -3.32 -17.10 2.81
CA LYS A 15 -1.90 -17.04 2.47
C LYS A 15 -1.15 -16.05 3.36
N ASP A 16 -0.04 -16.51 3.88
CA ASP A 16 0.91 -15.70 4.62
C ASP A 16 1.72 -14.81 3.68
N ARG A 17 2.10 -13.63 4.17
CA ARG A 17 3.03 -12.76 3.46
C ARG A 17 3.81 -11.85 4.40
N MET A 18 4.99 -11.45 3.96
CA MET A 18 5.82 -10.47 4.63
C MET A 18 5.69 -9.12 3.95
N VAL A 19 5.44 -8.08 4.73
CA VAL A 19 5.33 -6.69 4.24
C VAL A 19 6.43 -5.84 4.87
N PRO A 20 7.17 -5.03 4.11
CA PRO A 20 8.16 -4.13 4.67
C PRO A 20 7.54 -3.18 5.71
N LEU A 21 8.24 -2.93 6.79
CA LEU A 21 7.85 -1.99 7.84
C LEU A 21 8.78 -0.77 7.81
N PRO A 22 8.32 0.39 7.31
CA PRO A 22 9.12 1.60 7.30
C PRO A 22 9.52 2.03 8.72
N GLN A 23 10.71 2.58 8.88
CA GLN A 23 11.23 3.08 10.17
C GLN A 23 10.27 4.06 10.84
N ARG A 24 9.72 4.98 10.05
CA ARG A 24 8.77 5.99 10.52
C ARG A 24 7.50 5.37 11.09
N THR A 25 6.98 4.33 10.40
CA THR A 25 5.83 3.55 10.86
C THR A 25 6.15 2.81 12.13
N LEU A 26 7.32 2.16 12.21
CA LEU A 26 7.75 1.46 13.43
C LEU A 26 7.82 2.41 14.62
N LYS A 27 8.36 3.64 14.43
CA LYS A 27 8.41 4.65 15.49
C LYS A 27 7.01 5.03 15.98
N ALA A 28 6.09 5.30 15.05
CA ALA A 28 4.69 5.64 15.38
C ALA A 28 3.99 4.49 16.13
N LEU A 29 4.17 3.23 15.68
CA LEU A 29 3.60 2.06 16.35
C LEU A 29 4.16 1.86 17.76
N ARG A 30 5.45 2.10 17.98
CA ARG A 30 6.07 2.06 19.31
C ARG A 30 5.52 3.14 20.23
N THR A 31 5.40 4.37 19.73
CA THR A 31 4.80 5.48 20.50
C THR A 31 3.36 5.15 20.89
N HIS A 32 2.57 4.62 19.95
CA HIS A 32 1.22 4.17 20.24
C HIS A 32 1.20 3.06 21.29
N TRP A 33 2.03 2.02 21.16
CA TRP A 33 2.09 0.93 22.13
C TRP A 33 2.43 1.43 23.53
N LEU A 34 3.31 2.42 23.67
CA LEU A 34 3.68 3.01 24.98
C LEU A 34 2.50 3.65 25.70
N THR A 35 1.42 4.03 25.02
CA THR A 35 0.23 4.64 25.65
C THR A 35 -0.60 3.63 26.44
N HIS A 36 -0.56 2.34 26.07
CA HIS A 36 -1.41 1.31 26.69
C HIS A 36 -0.59 0.08 27.18
N LYS A 37 0.60 -0.17 26.65
CA LYS A 37 1.52 -1.27 27.00
C LYS A 37 0.85 -2.64 27.06
N HIS A 38 -0.12 -2.89 26.18
CA HIS A 38 -0.85 -4.17 26.17
C HIS A 38 0.11 -5.33 25.82
N PRO A 39 0.06 -6.48 26.55
CA PRO A 39 1.05 -7.56 26.38
C PRO A 39 0.95 -8.28 25.04
N CYS A 40 -0.26 -8.41 24.47
CA CYS A 40 -0.52 -9.22 23.28
C CYS A 40 -0.82 -8.39 22.03
N TYR A 41 -1.55 -7.27 22.16
CA TYR A 41 -2.09 -6.54 21.02
C TYR A 41 -1.48 -5.15 20.88
N LEU A 42 -1.11 -4.82 19.66
CA LEU A 42 -0.71 -3.45 19.30
C LEU A 42 -1.92 -2.51 19.25
N PHE A 43 -3.07 -3.03 18.86
CA PHE A 43 -4.35 -2.35 18.84
C PHE A 43 -5.35 -3.17 19.66
N PRO A 44 -5.39 -3.01 20.99
CA PRO A 44 -6.37 -3.68 21.83
C PRO A 44 -7.77 -3.12 21.61
N GLY A 45 -8.77 -3.92 21.92
CA GLY A 45 -10.18 -3.48 21.96
C GLY A 45 -10.40 -2.38 22.99
N LEU A 46 -11.49 -1.64 22.84
CA LEU A 46 -11.88 -0.58 23.76
C LEU A 46 -12.88 -1.10 24.82
N GLY A 47 -12.85 -0.51 26.02
CA GLY A 47 -13.79 -0.82 27.09
C GLY A 47 -13.42 -2.09 27.87
N THR A 48 -14.40 -2.89 28.24
CA THR A 48 -14.24 -4.11 29.05
C THR A 48 -13.60 -5.27 28.29
N CYS A 49 -13.44 -5.16 26.98
CA CYS A 49 -12.89 -6.20 26.10
C CYS A 49 -11.39 -5.97 25.78
N HIS A 50 -10.59 -5.57 26.77
CA HIS A 50 -9.16 -5.33 26.54
C HIS A 50 -8.38 -6.56 26.07
N ASP A 51 -8.87 -7.77 26.35
CA ASP A 51 -8.24 -9.03 25.94
C ASP A 51 -8.53 -9.44 24.49
N THR A 52 -9.19 -8.58 23.73
CA THR A 52 -9.48 -8.81 22.32
C THR A 52 -8.83 -7.74 21.45
N PRO A 53 -8.49 -8.04 20.18
CA PRO A 53 -8.02 -7.02 19.26
C PRO A 53 -9.12 -6.02 18.91
N MET A 54 -8.74 -4.82 18.51
CA MET A 54 -9.68 -3.81 17.97
C MET A 54 -10.45 -4.39 16.78
N ASP A 55 -11.76 -4.17 16.77
CA ASP A 55 -12.60 -4.60 15.67
C ASP A 55 -12.44 -3.73 14.40
N ARG A 56 -12.86 -4.25 13.26
CA ARG A 56 -12.78 -3.53 11.98
C ARG A 56 -13.70 -2.30 11.94
N GLY A 57 -14.82 -2.35 12.63
CA GLY A 57 -15.78 -1.25 12.73
C GLY A 57 -15.20 -0.07 13.51
N GLY A 58 -14.39 -0.36 14.54
CA GLY A 58 -13.66 0.65 15.31
C GLY A 58 -12.75 1.49 14.42
N ILE A 59 -11.96 0.85 13.55
CA ILE A 59 -11.07 1.55 12.62
C ILE A 59 -11.86 2.46 11.66
N GLN A 60 -12.99 1.97 11.13
CA GLN A 60 -13.83 2.76 10.22
C GLN A 60 -14.47 3.95 10.92
N LYS A 61 -14.95 3.77 12.17
CA LYS A 61 -15.52 4.86 12.98
C LYS A 61 -14.47 5.92 13.29
N THR A 62 -13.29 5.51 13.75
CA THR A 62 -12.17 6.41 14.03
C THR A 62 -11.77 7.21 12.78
N MET A 63 -11.67 6.55 11.63
CA MET A 63 -11.36 7.26 10.40
C MET A 63 -12.40 8.32 10.03
N LYS A 64 -13.69 8.02 10.18
CA LYS A 64 -14.76 9.01 9.96
C LYS A 64 -14.65 10.21 10.89
N LEU A 65 -14.32 9.99 12.16
CA LEU A 65 -14.10 11.07 13.12
C LEU A 65 -12.93 11.95 12.73
N VAL A 66 -11.77 11.35 12.41
CA VAL A 66 -10.58 12.10 11.98
C VAL A 66 -10.87 12.93 10.73
N LEU A 67 -11.54 12.34 9.71
CA LEU A 67 -11.90 13.07 8.51
C LEU A 67 -12.79 14.28 8.81
N LYS A 68 -13.75 14.13 9.74
CA LYS A 68 -14.63 15.22 10.17
C LYS A 68 -13.85 16.31 10.90
N GLU A 69 -12.98 15.94 11.84
CA GLU A 69 -12.13 16.88 12.58
C GLU A 69 -11.16 17.64 11.67
N CYS A 70 -10.63 16.99 10.66
CA CYS A 70 -9.76 17.61 9.65
C CYS A 70 -10.52 18.42 8.59
N GLY A 71 -11.85 18.52 8.65
CA GLY A 71 -12.66 19.23 7.66
C GLY A 71 -12.64 18.60 6.26
N ILE A 72 -12.25 17.33 6.13
CA ILE A 72 -12.15 16.63 4.85
C ILE A 72 -13.55 16.17 4.42
N LYS A 73 -14.12 16.83 3.42
CA LYS A 73 -15.47 16.54 2.90
C LYS A 73 -15.54 15.28 2.03
N LYS A 74 -14.41 14.78 1.52
CA LYS A 74 -14.38 13.59 0.69
C LYS A 74 -14.59 12.32 1.51
N HIS A 75 -15.43 11.43 0.98
CA HIS A 75 -15.55 10.09 1.54
C HIS A 75 -14.25 9.32 1.35
N ALA A 76 -13.55 9.05 2.44
CA ALA A 76 -12.39 8.19 2.46
C ALA A 76 -12.57 7.05 3.46
N SER A 77 -11.98 5.92 3.17
CA SER A 77 -12.03 4.71 3.97
C SER A 77 -10.62 4.11 4.08
N PRO A 78 -10.37 3.14 4.97
CA PRO A 78 -9.11 2.40 4.97
C PRO A 78 -8.75 1.80 3.59
N HIS A 79 -9.76 1.42 2.79
CA HIS A 79 -9.54 0.99 1.41
C HIS A 79 -9.06 2.13 0.50
N SER A 80 -9.55 3.36 0.70
CA SER A 80 -9.05 4.53 -0.05
C SER A 80 -7.56 4.78 0.23
N LEU A 81 -7.13 4.66 1.49
CA LEU A 81 -5.70 4.77 1.84
C LEU A 81 -4.87 3.67 1.17
N ARG A 82 -5.39 2.45 1.12
CA ARG A 82 -4.74 1.35 0.40
C ARG A 82 -4.64 1.63 -1.10
N HIS A 83 -5.66 2.23 -1.70
CA HIS A 83 -5.63 2.66 -3.10
C HIS A 83 -4.58 3.74 -3.34
N CYS A 84 -4.53 4.78 -2.51
CA CYS A 84 -3.51 5.83 -2.58
C CYS A 84 -2.10 5.24 -2.46
N PHE A 85 -1.87 4.37 -1.49
CA PHE A 85 -0.58 3.71 -1.31
C PHE A 85 -0.15 2.93 -2.56
N ALA A 86 -1.08 2.15 -3.14
CA ALA A 86 -0.82 1.39 -4.35
C ALA A 86 -0.47 2.28 -5.56
N THR A 87 -1.23 3.36 -5.75
CA THR A 87 -1.02 4.31 -6.84
C THR A 87 0.33 5.01 -6.71
N HIS A 88 0.67 5.52 -5.52
CA HIS A 88 1.96 6.17 -5.28
C HIS A 88 3.16 5.24 -5.48
N LEU A 89 3.06 3.96 -5.08
CA LEU A 89 4.13 3.00 -5.34
C LEU A 89 4.32 2.75 -6.84
N LEU A 90 3.24 2.66 -7.61
CA LEU A 90 3.33 2.53 -9.06
C LEU A 90 3.93 3.78 -9.72
N GLU A 91 3.57 4.96 -9.25
CA GLU A 91 4.14 6.23 -9.70
C GLU A 91 5.65 6.30 -9.44
N GLN A 92 6.10 5.70 -8.34
CA GLN A 92 7.52 5.57 -8.01
C GLN A 92 8.23 4.40 -8.71
N GLY A 93 7.60 3.76 -9.68
CA GLY A 93 8.22 2.73 -10.51
C GLY A 93 8.19 1.32 -9.92
N VAL A 94 7.51 1.08 -8.79
CA VAL A 94 7.33 -0.28 -8.27
C VAL A 94 6.52 -1.10 -9.27
N ASP A 95 7.02 -2.25 -9.67
CA ASP A 95 6.36 -3.11 -10.63
C ASP A 95 5.05 -3.72 -10.09
N LEU A 96 4.17 -4.10 -11.02
CA LEU A 96 2.82 -4.56 -10.69
C LEU A 96 2.82 -5.90 -9.91
N ARG A 97 3.80 -6.78 -10.13
CA ARG A 97 3.93 -8.05 -9.41
C ARG A 97 4.35 -7.84 -7.97
N SER A 98 5.35 -7.00 -7.75
CA SER A 98 5.77 -6.60 -6.40
C SER A 98 4.62 -5.95 -5.65
N LEU A 99 3.87 -5.07 -6.30
CA LEU A 99 2.69 -4.45 -5.71
C LEU A 99 1.60 -5.47 -5.38
N GLN A 100 1.33 -6.43 -6.27
CA GLN A 100 0.38 -7.52 -6.02
C GLN A 100 0.76 -8.32 -4.77
N SER A 101 2.03 -8.67 -4.64
CA SER A 101 2.56 -9.40 -3.48
C SER A 101 2.41 -8.60 -2.20
N LEU A 102 2.80 -7.33 -2.19
CA LEU A 102 2.65 -6.43 -1.03
C LEU A 102 1.20 -6.29 -0.58
N LEU A 103 0.28 -6.12 -1.53
CA LEU A 103 -1.13 -5.97 -1.24
C LEU A 103 -1.83 -7.30 -0.92
N GLY A 104 -1.25 -8.44 -1.31
CA GLY A 104 -1.86 -9.75 -1.14
C GLY A 104 -3.10 -9.94 -2.02
N HIS A 105 -3.07 -9.44 -3.25
CA HIS A 105 -4.13 -9.66 -4.21
C HIS A 105 -3.98 -11.04 -4.86
N ALA A 106 -5.03 -11.87 -4.79
CA ALA A 106 -5.04 -13.20 -5.41
C ALA A 106 -5.00 -13.14 -6.95
N SER A 107 -5.47 -12.02 -7.54
CA SER A 107 -5.52 -11.81 -8.99
C SER A 107 -4.83 -10.52 -9.40
N LEU A 108 -4.07 -10.59 -10.50
CA LEU A 108 -3.46 -9.42 -11.15
C LEU A 108 -4.51 -8.41 -11.62
N ASN A 109 -5.70 -8.85 -12.02
CA ASN A 109 -6.79 -7.97 -12.44
C ASN A 109 -7.19 -6.96 -11.36
N THR A 110 -7.10 -7.34 -10.09
CA THR A 110 -7.36 -6.42 -8.96
C THR A 110 -6.29 -5.34 -8.87
N THR A 111 -5.04 -5.67 -9.22
CA THR A 111 -3.91 -4.74 -9.19
C THR A 111 -3.84 -3.92 -10.48
N ALA A 112 -4.26 -4.48 -11.62
CA ALA A 112 -4.30 -3.80 -12.92
C ALA A 112 -5.21 -2.54 -12.95
N ARG A 113 -6.16 -2.43 -12.02
CA ARG A 113 -6.96 -1.20 -11.86
C ARG A 113 -6.11 0.03 -11.59
N TYR A 114 -4.96 -0.15 -10.93
CA TYR A 114 -4.05 0.96 -10.59
C TYR A 114 -3.24 1.43 -11.81
N THR A 115 -2.99 0.57 -12.78
CA THR A 115 -2.21 0.95 -13.99
C THR A 115 -2.96 1.91 -14.89
N ARG A 116 -4.28 1.91 -14.87
CA ARG A 116 -5.10 2.88 -15.62
C ARG A 116 -5.05 4.29 -15.04
N MET A 117 -4.60 4.44 -13.80
CA MET A 117 -4.52 5.72 -13.09
C MET A 117 -3.17 6.43 -13.24
N THR A 118 -2.14 5.73 -13.70
CA THR A 118 -0.79 6.30 -13.81
C THR A 118 -0.47 6.70 -15.26
N GLN A 119 -0.55 7.99 -15.57
CA GLN A 119 -0.14 8.55 -16.87
C GLN A 119 1.39 8.54 -17.07
N ILE A 120 2.16 8.43 -15.99
CA ILE A 120 3.63 8.51 -15.99
C ILE A 120 4.23 7.35 -16.79
N LYS A 121 3.72 6.14 -16.67
CA LYS A 121 4.25 4.96 -17.38
C LYS A 121 4.10 5.02 -18.91
N GLN A 122 3.13 5.78 -19.45
CA GLN A 122 3.03 5.95 -20.90
C GLN A 122 4.12 6.86 -21.45
N ARG A 123 4.53 7.89 -20.68
CA ARG A 123 5.65 8.76 -21.08
C ARG A 123 6.99 8.03 -20.98
N ASP A 124 7.19 7.25 -19.92
CA ASP A 124 8.41 6.46 -19.72
C ASP A 124 8.56 5.38 -20.80
N ALA A 125 7.47 4.72 -21.17
CA ALA A 125 7.46 3.75 -22.27
C ALA A 125 7.78 4.40 -23.63
N ALA A 126 7.22 5.59 -23.91
CA ALA A 126 7.53 6.32 -25.13
C ALA A 126 8.99 6.77 -25.18
N MET A 127 9.56 7.23 -24.07
CA MET A 127 10.98 7.58 -23.98
C MET A 127 11.87 6.34 -24.17
N ALA A 128 11.54 5.23 -23.53
CA ALA A 128 12.28 3.96 -23.67
C ALA A 128 12.22 3.42 -25.11
N ILE A 129 11.06 3.54 -25.80
CA ILE A 129 10.92 3.14 -27.19
C ILE A 129 11.77 4.06 -28.11
N ASN A 130 11.76 5.37 -27.85
CA ASN A 130 12.60 6.30 -28.63
C ASN A 130 14.09 5.97 -28.43
N GLN A 131 14.52 5.72 -27.19
CA GLN A 131 15.92 5.38 -26.90
C GLN A 131 16.33 4.08 -27.58
N LEU A 132 15.47 3.06 -27.61
CA LEU A 132 15.73 1.80 -28.35
C LEU A 132 15.81 2.01 -29.88
N THR A 133 15.06 2.97 -30.41
CA THR A 133 15.08 3.29 -31.84
C THR A 133 16.24 4.20 -32.23
N ASP A 134 16.67 5.07 -31.33
CA ASP A 134 17.86 5.92 -31.53
C ASP A 134 19.15 5.12 -31.53
N ASP A 135 19.23 4.01 -30.79
CA ASP A 135 20.33 3.07 -30.77
C ASP A 135 20.37 2.15 -32.03
N LEU A 136 19.29 2.13 -32.82
CA LEU A 136 19.24 1.40 -34.09
C LEU A 136 19.64 2.35 -35.23
N ASP A 137 20.88 2.25 -35.69
CA ASP A 137 21.42 3.00 -36.83
C ASP A 137 20.76 2.54 -38.15
N LEU A 138 19.50 2.94 -38.34
CA LEU A 138 18.71 2.59 -39.52
C LEU A 138 18.98 3.59 -40.64
N THR A 139 20.11 3.40 -41.36
CA THR A 139 20.37 4.13 -42.60
C THR A 139 19.57 3.48 -43.75
N TRP A 140 18.46 4.06 -44.13
CA TRP A 140 17.71 3.70 -45.32
C TRP A 140 18.31 4.43 -46.53
N SER A 141 19.04 3.70 -47.35
CA SER A 141 19.42 4.20 -48.70
C SER A 141 18.17 4.15 -49.58
N ILE A 142 17.49 5.30 -49.76
CA ILE A 142 16.48 5.43 -50.81
C ILE A 142 17.20 5.47 -52.13
N LYS A 143 17.07 4.40 -52.94
CA LYS A 143 17.47 4.36 -54.36
C LYS A 143 16.35 4.98 -55.19
#